data_5f3e56385bb2c9f2a4cb27a5add71997
#
_entry.id   5f3e56385bb2c9f2a4cb27a5add71997
#
_cell.length_a   1.000
_cell.length_b   1.000
_cell.length_c   1.000
_cell.angle_alpha   90.00
_cell.angle_beta   90.00
_cell.angle_gamma   90.00
#
_symmetry.space_group_name_H-M   'P 1'
#
loop_
_entity.id
_entity.type
_entity.pdbx_description
1 polymer ?
#
loop_
_entity_poly.entity_id
_entity_poly.type
_entity_poly.pdbx_seq_one_letter_code
_entity_poly.pdbx_strand_id
1 'polypeptide(L)'
;ITYGTNNEFGFDYLRDNMVVSLDQRVQRPHWYAIVDEVDSVLIDEARTPLIISGPVGDESDMQYREFNATVARLARLQSDDANRLVAEGEASMASGDTQNAALRFYQAQLGAPKNKRLLKALQESGVKQLVQRMELDHIADRKQPAARQQFAEIEERLLFVLDERGHTVHLTDRGADQMSPGDPDAFLLPDISEEVHRIDHDASLDPQQKLDARAAIERAYAERSERLNIVHQLLRAHALYEKDVNYVVQDGQVLIVDEFTGRTMPGRRWSEGLHQAVEAKEGVQVKGETQTMATITIQNYFRMYEKLSGMTGTAETEETEFHDIYKLDVAVIPTNKPVIRDDRQDWIYRTR
;
A
#
# COMPACT_ATOMS: atom_id res chain seq x y z
N ILE A 1 -33.71 28.94 7.37
CA ILE A 1 -33.16 27.96 8.31
C ILE A 1 -33.04 26.63 7.54
N THR A 2 -31.89 26.02 7.60
CA THR A 2 -31.60 24.70 7.03
C THR A 2 -31.18 23.81 8.18
N TYR A 3 -31.62 22.58 8.20
CA TYR A 3 -31.21 21.59 9.18
C TYR A 3 -30.95 20.24 8.50
N GLY A 4 -30.05 19.46 9.07
CA GLY A 4 -29.63 18.17 8.57
C GLY A 4 -28.56 17.55 9.47
N THR A 5 -27.99 16.44 9.08
CA THR A 5 -26.90 15.82 9.83
C THR A 5 -25.57 16.54 9.57
N ASN A 6 -24.67 16.50 10.56
CA ASN A 6 -23.32 17.07 10.46
C ASN A 6 -22.57 16.51 9.24
N ASN A 7 -22.69 15.20 8.99
CA ASN A 7 -22.01 14.53 7.87
C ASN A 7 -22.52 15.03 6.51
N GLU A 8 -23.84 15.20 6.33
CA GLU A 8 -24.39 15.69 5.07
C GLU A 8 -23.91 17.09 4.73
N PHE A 9 -23.88 18.01 5.71
CA PHE A 9 -23.35 19.35 5.52
C PHE A 9 -21.84 19.31 5.18
N GLY A 10 -21.06 18.47 5.84
CA GLY A 10 -19.65 18.31 5.55
C GLY A 10 -19.39 17.73 4.15
N PHE A 11 -20.18 16.74 3.73
CA PHE A 11 -20.09 16.20 2.39
C PHE A 11 -20.54 17.19 1.30
N ASP A 12 -21.58 17.99 1.57
CA ASP A 12 -21.97 19.05 0.63
C ASP A 12 -20.87 20.10 0.48
N TYR A 13 -20.20 20.46 1.59
CA TYR A 13 -19.03 21.32 1.51
C TYR A 13 -17.92 20.73 0.65
N LEU A 14 -17.60 19.45 0.81
CA LEU A 14 -16.60 18.77 -0.01
C LEU A 14 -17.00 18.76 -1.49
N ARG A 15 -18.27 18.46 -1.80
CA ARG A 15 -18.80 18.52 -3.16
C ARG A 15 -18.73 19.92 -3.77
N ASP A 16 -19.07 20.94 -3.00
CA ASP A 16 -19.03 22.35 -3.43
C ASP A 16 -17.59 22.81 -3.78
N ASN A 17 -16.57 22.22 -3.15
CA ASN A 17 -15.18 22.49 -3.46
C ASN A 17 -14.65 21.71 -4.70
N MET A 18 -15.44 20.77 -5.22
CA MET A 18 -15.10 19.98 -6.40
C MET A 18 -15.81 20.48 -7.67
N VAL A 19 -16.79 21.40 -7.56
CA VAL A 19 -17.51 21.94 -8.71
C VAL A 19 -16.66 22.91 -9.52
N VAL A 20 -16.91 22.96 -10.82
CA VAL A 20 -16.14 23.81 -11.76
C VAL A 20 -16.72 25.23 -11.88
N SER A 21 -17.99 25.42 -11.45
CA SER A 21 -18.69 26.70 -11.56
C SER A 21 -19.38 27.06 -10.24
N LEU A 22 -19.37 28.34 -9.87
CA LEU A 22 -19.90 28.84 -8.60
C LEU A 22 -21.41 28.64 -8.46
N ASP A 23 -22.15 28.65 -9.57
CA ASP A 23 -23.60 28.43 -9.60
C ASP A 23 -24.00 26.98 -9.28
N GLN A 24 -23.05 26.05 -9.32
CA GLN A 24 -23.25 24.65 -8.92
C GLN A 24 -23.12 24.42 -7.41
N ARG A 25 -22.66 25.42 -6.66
CA ARG A 25 -22.57 25.31 -5.21
C ARG A 25 -23.93 25.32 -4.55
N VAL A 26 -24.11 24.41 -3.60
CA VAL A 26 -25.39 24.27 -2.83
C VAL A 26 -25.32 25.01 -1.49
N GLN A 27 -24.13 25.17 -0.89
CA GLN A 27 -23.97 25.85 0.37
C GLN A 27 -23.79 27.37 0.23
N ARG A 28 -24.36 28.09 1.16
CA ARG A 28 -24.18 29.52 1.35
C ARG A 28 -23.02 29.80 2.31
N PRO A 29 -22.59 31.09 2.48
CA PRO A 29 -21.58 31.43 3.49
C PRO A 29 -21.95 30.94 4.89
N HIS A 30 -20.95 30.51 5.65
CA HIS A 30 -21.09 29.88 6.97
C HIS A 30 -21.25 30.92 8.08
N TRP A 31 -22.43 31.55 8.15
CA TRP A 31 -22.69 32.61 9.11
C TRP A 31 -22.94 32.12 10.54
N TYR A 32 -23.85 31.16 10.72
CA TYR A 32 -24.25 30.71 12.03
C TYR A 32 -24.71 29.24 11.99
N ALA A 33 -24.20 28.45 12.93
CA ALA A 33 -24.66 27.09 13.17
C ALA A 33 -25.04 26.88 14.64
N ILE A 34 -26.09 26.09 14.85
CA ILE A 34 -26.48 25.53 16.15
C ILE A 34 -26.36 24.03 16.04
N VAL A 35 -25.55 23.42 16.90
CA VAL A 35 -25.26 21.99 16.92
C VAL A 35 -25.96 21.36 18.11
N ASP A 36 -26.80 20.35 17.87
CA ASP A 36 -27.39 19.52 18.89
C ASP A 36 -26.44 18.38 19.27
N GLU A 37 -26.46 17.94 20.51
CA GLU A 37 -25.48 16.99 21.07
C GLU A 37 -24.03 17.42 20.73
N VAL A 38 -23.72 18.66 21.06
CA VAL A 38 -22.52 19.37 20.60
C VAL A 38 -21.23 18.73 21.08
N ASP A 39 -21.20 18.07 22.22
CA ASP A 39 -20.05 17.30 22.73
C ASP A 39 -19.75 16.10 21.86
N SER A 40 -20.73 15.29 21.49
CA SER A 40 -20.53 14.17 20.57
C SER A 40 -20.01 14.64 19.21
N VAL A 41 -20.60 15.71 18.66
CA VAL A 41 -20.24 16.18 17.30
C VAL A 41 -18.92 16.91 17.27
N LEU A 42 -18.67 17.82 18.23
CA LEU A 42 -17.52 18.75 18.18
C LEU A 42 -16.32 18.30 19.02
N ILE A 43 -16.50 17.29 19.90
CA ILE A 43 -15.41 16.72 20.71
C ILE A 43 -15.16 15.28 20.30
N ASP A 44 -16.09 14.34 20.54
CA ASP A 44 -15.88 12.91 20.34
C ASP A 44 -15.61 12.55 18.88
N GLU A 45 -16.45 13.02 17.95
CA GLU A 45 -16.36 12.73 16.53
C GLU A 45 -15.57 13.80 15.75
N ALA A 46 -15.11 14.85 16.41
CA ALA A 46 -14.54 16.04 15.78
C ALA A 46 -13.40 15.75 14.80
N ARG A 47 -12.56 14.77 15.11
CA ARG A 47 -11.38 14.39 14.34
C ARG A 47 -11.68 13.37 13.24
N THR A 48 -12.90 12.85 13.19
CA THR A 48 -13.32 11.90 12.15
C THR A 48 -13.31 12.62 10.79
N PRO A 49 -12.52 12.15 9.81
CA PRO A 49 -12.48 12.78 8.50
C PRO A 49 -13.67 12.33 7.66
N LEU A 50 -14.30 13.29 7.00
CA LEU A 50 -15.18 13.03 5.85
C LEU A 50 -14.32 12.99 4.59
N ILE A 51 -14.46 11.95 3.80
CA ILE A 51 -13.59 11.68 2.65
C ILE A 51 -14.45 11.40 1.42
N ILE A 52 -14.17 12.11 0.32
CA ILE A 52 -14.67 11.75 -1.00
C ILE A 52 -13.51 11.15 -1.79
N SER A 53 -13.68 9.93 -2.23
CA SER A 53 -12.71 9.23 -3.08
C SER A 53 -13.35 8.92 -4.43
N GLY A 54 -12.55 8.99 -5.48
CA GLY A 54 -12.94 8.62 -6.82
C GLY A 54 -12.01 7.58 -7.43
N PRO A 55 -12.46 6.78 -8.41
CA PRO A 55 -11.61 5.85 -9.11
C PRO A 55 -10.55 6.61 -9.94
N VAL A 56 -9.34 6.09 -9.96
CA VAL A 56 -8.25 6.56 -10.83
C VAL A 56 -8.10 5.54 -11.94
N GLY A 57 -8.64 5.84 -13.13
CA GLY A 57 -8.40 5.15 -14.40
C GLY A 57 -8.65 3.63 -14.45
N ASP A 58 -9.28 3.18 -15.55
CA ASP A 58 -9.55 1.74 -15.78
C ASP A 58 -8.42 1.01 -16.52
N GLU A 59 -7.41 1.73 -17.05
CA GLU A 59 -6.39 1.13 -17.93
C GLU A 59 -5.39 0.24 -17.18
N SER A 60 -4.99 0.60 -15.97
CA SER A 60 -4.07 -0.21 -15.17
C SER A 60 -4.68 -1.56 -14.74
N ASP A 61 -5.99 -1.62 -14.50
CA ASP A 61 -6.67 -2.84 -14.08
C ASP A 61 -6.61 -3.95 -15.13
N MET A 62 -6.65 -3.59 -16.42
CA MET A 62 -6.49 -4.53 -17.52
C MET A 62 -5.07 -5.10 -17.57
N GLN A 63 -4.06 -4.28 -17.32
CA GLN A 63 -2.66 -4.69 -17.35
C GLN A 63 -2.32 -5.70 -16.24
N TYR A 64 -2.89 -5.56 -15.04
CA TYR A 64 -2.72 -6.57 -13.98
C TYR A 64 -3.18 -7.96 -14.43
N ARG A 65 -4.28 -8.05 -15.15
CA ARG A 65 -4.79 -9.33 -15.69
C ARG A 65 -3.93 -9.88 -16.81
N GLU A 66 -3.44 -9.00 -17.67
CA GLU A 66 -2.60 -9.36 -18.82
C GLU A 66 -1.27 -9.97 -18.34
N PHE A 67 -0.58 -9.30 -17.41
CA PHE A 67 0.72 -9.78 -16.93
C PHE A 67 0.61 -10.94 -15.93
N ASN A 68 -0.54 -11.14 -15.27
CA ASN A 68 -0.68 -12.14 -14.22
C ASN A 68 -0.29 -13.55 -14.67
N ALA A 69 -0.72 -13.99 -15.86
CA ALA A 69 -0.42 -15.33 -16.36
C ALA A 69 1.10 -15.54 -16.56
N THR A 70 1.77 -14.52 -17.11
CA THR A 70 3.22 -14.55 -17.35
C THR A 70 4.00 -14.54 -16.03
N VAL A 71 3.61 -13.68 -15.08
CA VAL A 71 4.23 -13.62 -13.75
C VAL A 71 3.99 -14.91 -12.96
N ALA A 72 2.79 -15.49 -13.01
CA ALA A 72 2.49 -16.76 -12.37
C ALA A 72 3.38 -17.89 -12.91
N ARG A 73 3.63 -17.90 -14.23
CA ARG A 73 4.57 -18.85 -14.86
C ARG A 73 5.99 -18.61 -14.36
N LEU A 74 6.43 -17.35 -14.30
CA LEU A 74 7.76 -16.99 -13.82
C LEU A 74 7.97 -17.44 -12.37
N ALA A 75 6.99 -17.19 -11.49
CA ALA A 75 7.02 -17.63 -10.10
C ALA A 75 7.10 -19.15 -9.94
N ARG A 76 6.41 -19.92 -10.80
CA ARG A 76 6.52 -21.38 -10.83
C ARG A 76 7.91 -21.83 -11.25
N LEU A 77 8.45 -21.28 -12.34
CA LEU A 77 9.80 -21.59 -12.82
C LEU A 77 10.85 -21.31 -11.74
N GLN A 78 10.73 -20.19 -11.04
CA GLN A 78 11.61 -19.85 -9.91
C GLN A 78 11.48 -20.85 -8.77
N SER A 79 10.27 -21.28 -8.43
CA SER A 79 10.04 -22.29 -7.39
C SER A 79 10.66 -23.65 -7.77
N ASP A 80 10.60 -24.03 -9.05
CA ASP A 80 11.22 -25.26 -9.56
C ASP A 80 12.74 -25.14 -9.57
N ASP A 81 13.29 -23.99 -9.92
CA ASP A 81 14.72 -23.70 -9.81
C ASP A 81 15.18 -23.74 -8.35
N ALA A 82 14.42 -23.19 -7.42
CA ALA A 82 14.71 -23.27 -6.00
C ALA A 82 14.77 -24.73 -5.50
N ASN A 83 13.83 -25.59 -5.94
CA ASN A 83 13.86 -27.01 -5.61
C ASN A 83 15.14 -27.71 -6.13
N ARG A 84 15.62 -27.32 -7.33
CA ARG A 84 16.87 -27.84 -7.90
C ARG A 84 18.08 -27.33 -7.10
N LEU A 85 18.12 -26.05 -6.78
CA LEU A 85 19.18 -25.46 -5.96
C LEU A 85 19.28 -26.12 -4.58
N VAL A 86 18.14 -26.41 -3.94
CA VAL A 86 18.13 -27.13 -2.66
C VAL A 86 18.69 -28.54 -2.84
N ALA A 87 18.32 -29.27 -3.91
CA ALA A 87 18.87 -30.60 -4.19
C ALA A 87 20.39 -30.57 -4.44
N GLU A 88 20.88 -29.56 -5.18
CA GLU A 88 22.33 -29.34 -5.40
C GLU A 88 23.02 -29.05 -4.05
N GLY A 89 22.42 -28.24 -3.19
CA GLY A 89 22.94 -27.94 -1.86
C GLY A 89 23.03 -29.17 -0.96
N GLU A 90 21.98 -29.99 -0.93
CA GLU A 90 21.95 -31.27 -0.20
C GLU A 90 23.06 -32.24 -0.71
N ALA A 91 23.25 -32.34 -2.02
CA ALA A 91 24.30 -33.17 -2.63
C ALA A 91 25.71 -32.63 -2.25
N SER A 92 25.91 -31.31 -2.27
CA SER A 92 27.16 -30.68 -1.88
C SER A 92 27.47 -30.90 -0.40
N MET A 93 26.46 -30.83 0.48
CA MET A 93 26.61 -31.18 1.89
C MET A 93 27.06 -32.61 2.07
N ALA A 94 26.47 -33.56 1.35
CA ALA A 94 26.81 -34.97 1.41
C ALA A 94 28.25 -35.27 0.94
N SER A 95 28.77 -34.47 -0.01
CA SER A 95 30.16 -34.58 -0.49
C SER A 95 31.18 -33.82 0.36
N GLY A 96 30.72 -33.08 1.38
CA GLY A 96 31.58 -32.24 2.24
C GLY A 96 31.94 -30.87 1.68
N ASP A 97 31.39 -30.49 0.52
CA ASP A 97 31.57 -29.15 -0.06
C ASP A 97 30.55 -28.16 0.57
N THR A 98 30.91 -27.72 1.76
CA THR A 98 30.06 -26.81 2.55
C THR A 98 29.93 -25.43 1.95
N GLN A 99 30.91 -24.96 1.16
CA GLN A 99 30.89 -23.65 0.54
C GLN A 99 29.87 -23.61 -0.60
N ASN A 100 29.92 -24.59 -1.50
CA ASN A 100 28.94 -24.69 -2.59
C ASN A 100 27.52 -24.99 -2.03
N ALA A 101 27.41 -25.81 -1.00
CA ALA A 101 26.14 -26.04 -0.32
C ALA A 101 25.53 -24.73 0.21
N ALA A 102 26.33 -23.91 0.93
CA ALA A 102 25.90 -22.62 1.44
C ALA A 102 25.41 -21.69 0.32
N LEU A 103 26.15 -21.63 -0.80
CA LEU A 103 25.80 -20.83 -1.98
C LEU A 103 24.45 -21.29 -2.56
N ARG A 104 24.23 -22.60 -2.76
CA ARG A 104 22.99 -23.11 -3.35
C ARG A 104 21.79 -22.89 -2.45
N PHE A 105 21.89 -23.15 -1.16
CA PHE A 105 20.80 -22.86 -0.23
C PHE A 105 20.49 -21.36 -0.15
N TYR A 106 21.52 -20.52 -0.18
CA TYR A 106 21.33 -19.07 -0.18
C TYR A 106 20.67 -18.55 -1.45
N GLN A 107 21.08 -19.04 -2.62
CA GLN A 107 20.39 -18.76 -3.90
C GLN A 107 18.91 -19.17 -3.84
N ALA A 108 18.61 -20.37 -3.30
CA ALA A 108 17.23 -20.80 -3.13
C ALA A 108 16.45 -19.90 -2.17
N GLN A 109 17.10 -19.38 -1.12
CA GLN A 109 16.47 -18.42 -0.19
C GLN A 109 16.21 -17.08 -0.85
N LEU A 110 17.13 -16.55 -1.63
CA LEU A 110 16.92 -15.30 -2.38
C LEU A 110 15.80 -15.41 -3.41
N GLY A 111 15.63 -16.56 -4.03
CA GLY A 111 14.64 -16.74 -5.09
C GLY A 111 13.27 -17.22 -4.64
N ALA A 112 13.20 -18.00 -3.55
CA ALA A 112 11.96 -18.58 -3.04
C ALA A 112 12.07 -18.91 -1.54
N PRO A 113 12.09 -17.91 -0.65
CA PRO A 113 12.33 -18.10 0.78
C PRO A 113 11.29 -18.98 1.46
N LYS A 114 10.06 -18.99 0.96
CA LYS A 114 8.95 -19.83 1.48
C LYS A 114 8.90 -21.24 0.85
N ASN A 115 9.92 -21.63 0.07
CA ASN A 115 9.96 -22.96 -0.53
C ASN A 115 10.00 -24.04 0.56
N LYS A 116 9.06 -25.00 0.52
CA LYS A 116 8.89 -26.04 1.55
C LYS A 116 10.13 -26.92 1.72
N ARG A 117 10.81 -27.26 0.62
CA ARG A 117 12.03 -28.08 0.66
C ARG A 117 13.18 -27.31 1.31
N LEU A 118 13.33 -26.03 0.97
CA LEU A 118 14.31 -25.14 1.60
C LEU A 118 14.06 -25.01 3.10
N LEU A 119 12.81 -24.72 3.50
CA LEU A 119 12.44 -24.59 4.91
C LEU A 119 12.74 -25.88 5.70
N LYS A 120 12.56 -27.04 5.08
CA LYS A 120 12.94 -28.32 5.69
C LYS A 120 14.46 -28.46 5.83
N ALA A 121 15.23 -28.13 4.79
CA ALA A 121 16.69 -28.16 4.82
C ALA A 121 17.28 -27.22 5.88
N LEU A 122 16.69 -26.02 6.05
CA LEU A 122 17.10 -25.04 7.06
C LEU A 122 16.85 -25.50 8.51
N GLN A 123 16.03 -26.54 8.74
CA GLN A 123 15.86 -27.16 10.06
C GLN A 123 17.00 -28.12 10.42
N GLU A 124 17.78 -28.57 9.45
CA GLU A 124 18.92 -29.44 9.69
C GLU A 124 20.07 -28.69 10.38
N SER A 125 20.75 -29.39 11.28
CA SER A 125 21.83 -28.82 12.07
C SER A 125 22.98 -28.29 11.17
N GLY A 126 23.29 -27.03 11.31
CA GLY A 126 24.38 -26.35 10.58
C GLY A 126 23.98 -25.67 9.27
N VAL A 127 22.94 -26.12 8.55
CA VAL A 127 22.54 -25.51 7.26
C VAL A 127 22.14 -24.05 7.44
N LYS A 128 21.34 -23.74 8.45
CA LYS A 128 20.93 -22.37 8.75
C LYS A 128 22.14 -21.44 9.01
N GLN A 129 23.15 -21.94 9.73
CA GLN A 129 24.36 -21.15 10.02
C GLN A 129 25.18 -20.89 8.76
N LEU A 130 25.30 -21.89 7.87
CA LEU A 130 25.98 -21.74 6.58
C LEU A 130 25.30 -20.67 5.71
N VAL A 131 23.99 -20.71 5.62
CA VAL A 131 23.22 -19.74 4.83
C VAL A 131 23.35 -18.33 5.41
N GLN A 132 23.23 -18.18 6.73
CA GLN A 132 23.42 -16.88 7.39
C GLN A 132 24.82 -16.29 7.16
N ARG A 133 25.85 -17.15 7.19
CA ARG A 133 27.22 -16.71 6.90
C ARG A 133 27.35 -16.24 5.45
N MET A 134 26.81 -17.00 4.50
CA MET A 134 26.81 -16.61 3.07
C MET A 134 26.05 -15.30 2.84
N GLU A 135 24.92 -15.08 3.53
CA GLU A 135 24.17 -13.81 3.49
C GLU A 135 25.07 -12.64 3.94
N LEU A 136 25.77 -12.78 5.06
CA LEU A 136 26.66 -11.74 5.56
C LEU A 136 27.83 -11.47 4.60
N ASP A 137 28.43 -12.51 4.05
CA ASP A 137 29.52 -12.41 3.08
C ASP A 137 29.05 -11.70 1.80
N HIS A 138 27.86 -12.02 1.30
CA HIS A 138 27.27 -11.37 0.13
C HIS A 138 26.93 -9.89 0.40
N ILE A 139 26.35 -9.57 1.56
CA ILE A 139 26.07 -8.18 1.95
C ILE A 139 27.36 -7.36 2.05
N ALA A 140 28.43 -7.95 2.58
CA ALA A 140 29.72 -7.30 2.66
C ALA A 140 30.35 -7.09 1.28
N ASP A 141 30.22 -8.07 0.39
CA ASP A 141 30.70 -8.04 -0.99
C ASP A 141 30.02 -6.95 -1.82
N ARG A 142 28.70 -6.79 -1.73
CA ARG A 142 27.93 -5.73 -2.40
C ARG A 142 28.34 -4.31 -2.03
N LYS A 143 29.00 -4.11 -0.90
CA LYS A 143 29.56 -2.79 -0.49
C LYS A 143 30.89 -2.48 -1.17
N GLN A 144 31.49 -3.43 -1.84
CA GLN A 144 32.74 -3.23 -2.57
C GLN A 144 32.48 -2.69 -4.00
N PRO A 145 33.50 -2.03 -4.62
CA PRO A 145 33.43 -1.66 -6.04
C PRO A 145 33.16 -2.90 -6.91
N ALA A 146 32.33 -2.76 -7.94
CA ALA A 146 31.91 -3.86 -8.80
C ALA A 146 33.05 -4.75 -9.31
N ALA A 147 34.21 -4.16 -9.66
CA ALA A 147 35.42 -4.89 -10.10
C ALA A 147 36.04 -5.81 -9.03
N ARG A 148 35.60 -5.74 -7.78
CA ARG A 148 36.11 -6.55 -6.66
C ARG A 148 35.04 -7.48 -6.06
N GLN A 149 33.84 -7.45 -6.58
CA GLN A 149 32.74 -8.31 -6.10
C GLN A 149 33.02 -9.75 -6.53
N GLN A 150 32.94 -10.67 -5.56
CA GLN A 150 33.17 -12.09 -5.77
C GLN A 150 31.86 -12.85 -6.03
N PHE A 151 30.75 -12.26 -5.62
CA PHE A 151 29.42 -12.88 -5.65
C PHE A 151 28.42 -12.15 -6.57
N ALA A 152 28.92 -11.34 -7.53
CA ALA A 152 28.06 -10.62 -8.47
C ALA A 152 27.11 -11.54 -9.23
N GLU A 153 27.55 -12.76 -9.57
CA GLU A 153 26.78 -13.75 -10.34
C GLU A 153 25.74 -14.53 -9.51
N ILE A 154 25.68 -14.31 -8.17
CA ILE A 154 24.71 -15.07 -7.33
C ILE A 154 23.28 -14.87 -7.82
N GLU A 155 22.93 -13.64 -8.15
CA GLU A 155 21.57 -13.26 -8.54
C GLU A 155 21.29 -13.58 -10.01
N GLU A 156 22.30 -13.70 -10.87
CA GLU A 156 22.12 -13.92 -12.31
C GLU A 156 21.45 -15.26 -12.66
N ARG A 157 21.58 -16.26 -11.78
CA ARG A 157 20.90 -17.55 -11.95
C ARG A 157 19.39 -17.45 -11.69
N LEU A 158 18.96 -16.49 -10.91
CA LEU A 158 17.56 -16.33 -10.49
C LEU A 158 16.78 -15.55 -11.56
N LEU A 159 15.47 -15.73 -11.58
CA LEU A 159 14.56 -14.96 -12.44
C LEU A 159 14.13 -13.65 -11.74
N PHE A 160 14.07 -13.68 -10.43
CA PHE A 160 13.88 -12.52 -9.57
C PHE A 160 14.45 -12.78 -8.19
N VAL A 161 14.77 -11.72 -7.46
CA VAL A 161 15.32 -11.76 -6.11
C VAL A 161 14.30 -11.19 -5.14
N LEU A 162 14.12 -11.87 -4.02
CA LEU A 162 13.19 -11.50 -2.96
C LEU A 162 13.94 -10.98 -1.74
N ASP A 163 13.53 -9.82 -1.24
CA ASP A 163 13.86 -9.35 0.09
C ASP A 163 12.62 -9.45 1.00
N GLU A 164 12.59 -10.50 1.84
CA GLU A 164 11.46 -10.70 2.77
C GLU A 164 11.36 -9.58 3.82
N ARG A 165 12.49 -9.00 4.25
CA ARG A 165 12.50 -7.96 5.29
C ARG A 165 11.98 -6.63 4.76
N GLY A 166 12.40 -6.28 3.54
CA GLY A 166 11.93 -5.09 2.84
C GLY A 166 10.60 -5.28 2.11
N HIS A 167 10.07 -6.50 2.04
CA HIS A 167 8.92 -6.85 1.22
C HIS A 167 9.06 -6.39 -0.24
N THR A 168 10.28 -6.44 -0.78
CA THR A 168 10.59 -6.03 -2.15
C THR A 168 10.96 -7.22 -3.04
N VAL A 169 10.75 -7.03 -4.33
CA VAL A 169 11.11 -7.99 -5.37
C VAL A 169 11.86 -7.24 -6.46
N HIS A 170 12.95 -7.82 -6.93
CA HIS A 170 13.71 -7.27 -8.05
C HIS A 170 13.75 -8.30 -9.19
N LEU A 171 13.27 -7.90 -10.36
CA LEU A 171 13.36 -8.70 -11.57
C LEU A 171 14.81 -8.68 -12.05
N THR A 172 15.38 -9.84 -12.37
CA THR A 172 16.72 -9.94 -12.98
C THR A 172 16.62 -9.83 -14.51
N ASP A 173 17.75 -9.62 -15.20
CA ASP A 173 17.79 -9.61 -16.65
C ASP A 173 17.26 -10.94 -17.23
N ARG A 174 17.62 -12.07 -16.63
CA ARG A 174 17.10 -13.39 -17.00
C ARG A 174 15.58 -13.49 -16.81
N GLY A 175 15.04 -12.86 -15.78
CA GLY A 175 13.61 -12.77 -15.55
C GLY A 175 12.91 -11.90 -16.59
N ALA A 176 13.50 -10.76 -16.94
CA ALA A 176 13.02 -9.88 -17.99
C ALA A 176 12.97 -10.58 -19.36
N ASP A 177 14.02 -11.29 -19.73
CA ASP A 177 14.06 -12.10 -20.95
C ASP A 177 12.99 -13.18 -21.02
N GLN A 178 12.69 -13.81 -19.86
CA GLN A 178 11.62 -14.83 -19.77
C GLN A 178 10.21 -14.21 -19.86
N MET A 179 10.04 -12.96 -19.46
CA MET A 179 8.77 -12.25 -19.56
C MET A 179 8.51 -11.71 -20.96
N SER A 180 9.52 -11.20 -21.63
CA SER A 180 9.43 -10.64 -22.97
C SER A 180 10.57 -11.16 -23.85
N PRO A 181 10.46 -12.40 -24.38
CA PRO A 181 11.46 -12.95 -25.26
C PRO A 181 11.63 -12.10 -26.53
N GLY A 182 12.84 -11.57 -26.75
CA GLY A 182 13.16 -10.74 -27.91
C GLY A 182 13.02 -9.23 -27.70
N ASP A 183 12.60 -8.77 -26.53
CA ASP A 183 12.64 -7.36 -26.13
C ASP A 183 13.13 -7.25 -24.67
N PRO A 184 14.44 -7.39 -24.45
CA PRO A 184 15.01 -7.31 -23.11
C PRO A 184 14.83 -5.94 -22.46
N ASP A 185 14.68 -4.89 -23.27
CA ASP A 185 14.49 -3.51 -22.80
C ASP A 185 13.07 -3.20 -22.36
N ALA A 186 12.11 -4.11 -22.58
CA ALA A 186 10.69 -3.92 -22.20
C ALA A 186 10.50 -3.62 -20.72
N PHE A 187 11.41 -4.12 -19.87
CA PHE A 187 11.39 -3.99 -18.41
C PHE A 187 12.60 -3.23 -17.85
N LEU A 188 13.35 -2.53 -18.71
CA LEU A 188 14.41 -1.61 -18.30
C LEU A 188 13.90 -0.17 -18.40
N LEU A 189 14.19 0.62 -17.37
CA LEU A 189 13.93 2.06 -17.42
C LEU A 189 15.08 2.74 -18.18
N PRO A 190 14.80 3.48 -19.25
CA PRO A 190 15.82 4.27 -19.93
C PRO A 190 16.33 5.40 -19.01
N ASP A 191 17.58 5.77 -19.17
CA ASP A 191 18.10 6.97 -18.52
C ASP A 191 17.54 8.21 -19.21
N ILE A 192 16.49 8.78 -18.59
CA ILE A 192 15.86 10.01 -19.10
C ILE A 192 16.88 11.14 -19.24
N SER A 193 17.82 11.26 -18.31
CA SER A 193 18.76 12.37 -18.29
C SER A 193 19.67 12.33 -19.54
N GLU A 194 20.11 11.16 -19.93
CA GLU A 194 20.93 10.97 -21.14
C GLU A 194 20.12 11.22 -22.41
N GLU A 195 18.89 10.68 -22.48
CA GLU A 195 18.01 10.87 -23.63
C GLU A 195 17.61 12.35 -23.82
N VAL A 196 17.22 13.04 -22.77
CA VAL A 196 16.88 14.46 -22.79
C VAL A 196 18.12 15.29 -23.17
N HIS A 197 19.29 14.96 -22.61
CA HIS A 197 20.53 15.65 -22.96
C HIS A 197 20.85 15.49 -24.45
N ARG A 198 20.64 14.32 -25.04
CA ARG A 198 20.83 14.06 -26.46
C ARG A 198 19.91 14.93 -27.34
N ILE A 199 18.62 15.02 -26.99
CA ILE A 199 17.65 15.84 -27.70
C ILE A 199 18.03 17.34 -27.61
N ASP A 200 18.45 17.79 -26.45
CA ASP A 200 18.80 19.21 -26.23
C ASP A 200 19.96 19.67 -27.09
N HIS A 201 20.93 18.78 -27.28
CA HIS A 201 22.15 19.06 -28.05
C HIS A 201 22.04 18.68 -29.53
N ASP A 202 20.91 18.11 -29.98
CA ASP A 202 20.67 17.83 -31.38
C ASP A 202 20.37 19.13 -32.14
N ALA A 203 21.34 19.54 -32.98
CA ALA A 203 21.23 20.75 -33.79
C ALA A 203 20.30 20.59 -35.02
N SER A 204 19.88 19.37 -35.35
CA SER A 204 18.96 19.07 -36.45
C SER A 204 17.48 19.33 -36.09
N LEU A 205 17.16 19.40 -34.81
CA LEU A 205 15.79 19.57 -34.34
C LEU A 205 15.47 21.06 -34.04
N ASP A 206 14.32 21.50 -34.51
CA ASP A 206 13.79 22.80 -34.14
C ASP A 206 13.23 22.81 -32.68
N PRO A 207 12.96 23.97 -32.07
CA PRO A 207 12.48 24.05 -30.68
C PRO A 207 11.18 23.28 -30.43
N GLN A 208 10.26 23.22 -31.40
CA GLN A 208 9.00 22.49 -31.25
C GLN A 208 9.25 20.99 -31.33
N GLN A 209 10.07 20.53 -32.25
CA GLN A 209 10.46 19.13 -32.39
C GLN A 209 11.18 18.61 -31.13
N LYS A 210 12.02 19.44 -30.48
CA LYS A 210 12.66 19.13 -29.21
C LYS A 210 11.62 18.94 -28.08
N LEU A 211 10.62 19.83 -28.02
CA LEU A 211 9.55 19.73 -27.04
C LEU A 211 8.72 18.44 -27.23
N ASP A 212 8.34 18.15 -28.48
CA ASP A 212 7.56 16.98 -28.81
C ASP A 212 8.35 15.68 -28.55
N ALA A 213 9.64 15.66 -28.84
CA ALA A 213 10.53 14.53 -28.57
C ALA A 213 10.70 14.28 -27.07
N ARG A 214 10.86 15.34 -26.25
CA ARG A 214 10.89 15.21 -24.79
C ARG A 214 9.58 14.65 -24.24
N ALA A 215 8.44 15.19 -24.66
CA ALA A 215 7.13 14.72 -24.25
C ALA A 215 6.89 13.23 -24.65
N ALA A 216 7.44 12.79 -25.76
CA ALA A 216 7.40 11.38 -26.17
C ALA A 216 8.23 10.47 -25.26
N ILE A 217 9.44 10.90 -24.90
CA ILE A 217 10.30 10.15 -23.96
C ILE A 217 9.66 10.07 -22.56
N GLU A 218 9.15 11.19 -22.05
CA GLU A 218 8.48 11.22 -20.75
C GLU A 218 7.27 10.27 -20.70
N ARG A 219 6.47 10.24 -21.77
CA ARG A 219 5.34 9.28 -21.87
C ARG A 219 5.83 7.83 -21.91
N ALA A 220 6.81 7.53 -22.75
CA ALA A 220 7.38 6.18 -22.84
C ALA A 220 8.00 5.72 -21.51
N TYR A 221 8.63 6.64 -20.78
CA TYR A 221 9.14 6.34 -19.44
C TYR A 221 8.03 6.07 -18.43
N ALA A 222 6.98 6.89 -18.42
CA ALA A 222 5.85 6.71 -17.53
C ALA A 222 5.15 5.36 -17.78
N GLU A 223 4.91 5.00 -19.03
CA GLU A 223 4.33 3.70 -19.42
C GLU A 223 5.20 2.51 -19.01
N ARG A 224 6.53 2.60 -19.19
CA ARG A 224 7.46 1.54 -18.78
C ARG A 224 7.56 1.44 -17.26
N SER A 225 7.58 2.58 -16.56
CA SER A 225 7.61 2.62 -15.10
C SER A 225 6.37 2.00 -14.49
N GLU A 226 5.19 2.30 -15.05
CA GLU A 226 3.92 1.70 -14.62
C GLU A 226 3.91 0.19 -14.85
N ARG A 227 4.32 -0.26 -16.04
CA ARG A 227 4.44 -1.70 -16.38
C ARG A 227 5.36 -2.43 -15.42
N LEU A 228 6.54 -1.86 -15.13
CA LEU A 228 7.49 -2.42 -14.15
C LEU A 228 6.88 -2.50 -12.75
N ASN A 229 6.19 -1.46 -12.32
CA ASN A 229 5.52 -1.47 -11.03
C ASN A 229 4.47 -2.59 -10.96
N ILE A 230 3.62 -2.74 -11.99
CA ILE A 230 2.61 -3.81 -12.05
C ILE A 230 3.27 -5.19 -11.93
N VAL A 231 4.35 -5.42 -12.68
CA VAL A 231 5.09 -6.70 -12.63
C VAL A 231 5.70 -6.94 -11.24
N HIS A 232 6.28 -5.92 -10.62
CA HIS A 232 6.83 -6.01 -9.27
C HIS A 232 5.73 -6.34 -8.24
N GLN A 233 4.56 -5.70 -8.32
CA GLN A 233 3.45 -5.98 -7.42
C GLN A 233 2.87 -7.40 -7.63
N LEU A 234 2.75 -7.84 -8.88
CA LEU A 234 2.34 -9.21 -9.18
C LEU A 234 3.35 -10.25 -8.65
N LEU A 235 4.65 -10.01 -8.83
CA LEU A 235 5.69 -10.86 -8.26
C LEU A 235 5.61 -10.91 -6.73
N ARG A 236 5.43 -9.74 -6.07
CA ARG A 236 5.19 -9.68 -4.61
C ARG A 236 3.97 -10.50 -4.20
N ALA A 237 2.84 -10.31 -4.90
CA ALA A 237 1.61 -11.04 -4.63
C ALA A 237 1.78 -12.55 -4.74
N HIS A 238 2.50 -13.03 -5.77
CA HIS A 238 2.72 -14.45 -5.99
C HIS A 238 3.76 -15.06 -5.05
N ALA A 239 4.81 -14.32 -4.70
CA ALA A 239 5.95 -14.86 -3.97
C ALA A 239 5.88 -14.65 -2.44
N LEU A 240 5.28 -13.54 -1.98
CA LEU A 240 5.30 -13.15 -0.57
C LEU A 240 3.95 -13.23 0.12
N TYR A 241 2.83 -13.18 -0.61
CA TYR A 241 1.49 -13.17 -0.02
C TYR A 241 0.76 -14.48 -0.23
N GLU A 242 0.31 -15.10 0.84
CA GLU A 242 -0.36 -16.41 0.85
C GLU A 242 -1.83 -16.26 1.23
N LYS A 243 -2.69 -16.96 0.47
CA LYS A 243 -4.10 -17.07 0.78
C LYS A 243 -4.29 -17.82 2.10
N ASP A 244 -5.29 -17.44 2.86
CA ASP A 244 -5.64 -17.95 4.18
C ASP A 244 -4.59 -17.69 5.28
N VAL A 245 -3.55 -16.90 4.95
CA VAL A 245 -2.53 -16.40 5.88
C VAL A 245 -2.55 -14.86 5.91
N ASN A 246 -2.22 -14.22 4.79
CA ASN A 246 -2.17 -12.76 4.69
C ASN A 246 -3.50 -12.15 4.23
N TYR A 247 -4.34 -12.93 3.56
CA TYR A 247 -5.65 -12.53 3.07
C TYR A 247 -6.58 -13.72 2.87
N VAL A 248 -7.88 -13.45 2.81
CA VAL A 248 -8.91 -14.42 2.40
C VAL A 248 -9.67 -13.88 1.19
N VAL A 249 -10.27 -14.80 0.43
CA VAL A 249 -11.20 -14.44 -0.66
C VAL A 249 -12.61 -14.78 -0.21
N GLN A 250 -13.45 -13.78 -0.05
CA GLN A 250 -14.84 -13.93 0.36
C GLN A 250 -15.74 -13.05 -0.50
N ASP A 251 -16.86 -13.59 -0.97
CA ASP A 251 -17.84 -12.88 -1.79
C ASP A 251 -17.23 -12.21 -3.04
N GLY A 252 -16.22 -12.84 -3.64
CA GLY A 252 -15.52 -12.32 -4.81
C GLY A 252 -14.61 -11.12 -4.51
N GLN A 253 -14.22 -10.92 -3.26
CA GLN A 253 -13.34 -9.85 -2.81
C GLN A 253 -12.17 -10.39 -2.01
N VAL A 254 -11.03 -9.71 -2.13
CA VAL A 254 -9.86 -9.95 -1.28
C VAL A 254 -10.02 -9.15 0.01
N LEU A 255 -9.94 -9.81 1.15
CA LEU A 255 -9.95 -9.20 2.48
C LEU A 255 -8.62 -9.47 3.17
N ILE A 256 -7.97 -8.41 3.63
CA ILE A 256 -6.70 -8.50 4.38
C ILE A 256 -6.96 -9.18 5.72
N VAL A 257 -6.05 -10.06 6.13
CA VAL A 257 -6.02 -10.65 7.47
C VAL A 257 -4.93 -9.96 8.28
N ASP A 258 -5.31 -9.47 9.45
CA ASP A 258 -4.37 -8.87 10.39
C ASP A 258 -3.45 -9.94 11.00
N GLU A 259 -2.14 -9.73 10.89
CA GLU A 259 -1.13 -10.73 11.30
C GLU A 259 -1.14 -11.02 12.81
N PHE A 260 -1.56 -10.06 13.64
CA PHE A 260 -1.55 -10.19 15.09
C PHE A 260 -2.84 -10.79 15.65
N THR A 261 -3.98 -10.39 15.08
CA THR A 261 -5.29 -10.80 15.58
C THR A 261 -5.93 -11.92 14.77
N GLY A 262 -5.46 -12.18 13.55
CA GLY A 262 -6.06 -13.13 12.62
C GLY A 262 -7.45 -12.71 12.12
N ARG A 263 -7.86 -11.45 12.35
CA ARG A 263 -9.16 -10.94 11.93
C ARG A 263 -9.09 -10.34 10.53
N THR A 264 -10.16 -10.50 9.77
CA THR A 264 -10.31 -9.81 8.49
C THR A 264 -10.52 -8.31 8.72
N MET A 265 -9.95 -7.50 7.85
CA MET A 265 -10.05 -6.03 7.88
C MET A 265 -10.87 -5.53 6.67
N PRO A 266 -12.22 -5.52 6.74
CA PRO A 266 -13.05 -5.04 5.66
C PRO A 266 -12.77 -3.56 5.35
N GLY A 267 -12.75 -3.21 4.06
CA GLY A 267 -12.53 -1.85 3.60
C GLY A 267 -11.07 -1.40 3.59
N ARG A 268 -10.13 -2.15 4.16
CA ARG A 268 -8.70 -1.89 4.00
C ARG A 268 -8.15 -2.53 2.73
N ARG A 269 -7.24 -1.81 2.09
CA ARG A 269 -6.51 -2.27 0.88
C ARG A 269 -5.03 -2.02 1.06
N TRP A 270 -4.19 -2.88 0.49
CA TRP A 270 -2.77 -2.57 0.34
C TRP A 270 -2.60 -1.46 -0.71
N SER A 271 -1.62 -0.60 -0.49
CA SER A 271 -1.25 0.50 -1.38
C SER A 271 -0.37 0.05 -2.56
N GLU A 272 -0.06 1.00 -3.42
CA GLU A 272 0.90 0.87 -4.52
C GLU A 272 0.58 -0.22 -5.56
N GLY A 273 -0.70 -0.59 -5.70
CA GLY A 273 -1.11 -1.61 -6.66
C GLY A 273 -1.02 -3.06 -6.17
N LEU A 274 -0.52 -3.29 -4.94
CA LEU A 274 -0.41 -4.66 -4.41
C LEU A 274 -1.77 -5.34 -4.24
N HIS A 275 -2.80 -4.59 -3.82
CA HIS A 275 -4.13 -5.17 -3.66
C HIS A 275 -4.70 -5.64 -4.99
N GLN A 276 -4.55 -4.83 -6.05
CA GLN A 276 -4.92 -5.19 -7.42
C GLN A 276 -4.14 -6.41 -7.92
N ALA A 277 -2.85 -6.49 -7.59
CA ALA A 277 -2.02 -7.65 -7.93
C ALA A 277 -2.53 -8.95 -7.26
N VAL A 278 -2.96 -8.87 -6.00
CA VAL A 278 -3.56 -10.02 -5.29
C VAL A 278 -4.94 -10.35 -5.86
N GLU A 279 -5.77 -9.35 -6.19
CA GLU A 279 -7.06 -9.55 -6.87
C GLU A 279 -6.85 -10.26 -8.23
N ALA A 280 -5.87 -9.84 -9.02
CA ALA A 280 -5.52 -10.48 -10.30
C ALA A 280 -5.00 -11.92 -10.10
N LYS A 281 -4.15 -12.14 -9.09
CA LYS A 281 -3.63 -13.47 -8.72
C LYS A 281 -4.76 -14.44 -8.40
N GLU A 282 -5.78 -14.01 -7.65
CA GLU A 282 -6.92 -14.84 -7.25
C GLU A 282 -8.03 -14.91 -8.32
N GLY A 283 -7.88 -14.18 -9.43
CA GLY A 283 -8.86 -14.16 -10.52
C GLY A 283 -10.20 -13.51 -10.15
N VAL A 284 -10.20 -12.67 -9.09
CA VAL A 284 -11.36 -11.84 -8.75
C VAL A 284 -11.36 -10.56 -9.56
N GLN A 285 -12.45 -9.77 -9.47
CA GLN A 285 -12.50 -8.49 -10.16
C GLN A 285 -11.44 -7.55 -9.57
N VAL A 286 -10.51 -7.11 -10.41
CA VAL A 286 -9.56 -6.06 -10.04
C VAL A 286 -10.33 -4.75 -9.92
N LYS A 287 -10.20 -4.10 -8.77
CA LYS A 287 -10.85 -2.80 -8.52
C LYS A 287 -9.78 -1.71 -8.59
N GLY A 288 -10.03 -0.68 -9.40
CA GLY A 288 -9.14 0.46 -9.55
C GLY A 288 -8.75 1.09 -8.21
N GLU A 289 -7.63 1.78 -8.20
CA GLU A 289 -7.25 2.60 -7.05
C GLU A 289 -8.27 3.72 -6.88
N THR A 290 -8.60 4.00 -5.62
CA THR A 290 -9.39 5.16 -5.28
C THR A 290 -8.47 6.25 -4.77
N GLN A 291 -8.50 7.40 -5.41
CA GLN A 291 -7.79 8.59 -4.94
C GLN A 291 -8.70 9.42 -4.06
N THR A 292 -8.18 9.87 -2.93
CA THR A 292 -8.88 10.88 -2.10
C THR A 292 -8.90 12.19 -2.87
N MET A 293 -10.08 12.59 -3.29
CA MET A 293 -10.30 13.84 -4.03
C MET A 293 -10.49 15.02 -3.09
N ALA A 294 -11.18 14.81 -1.97
CA ALA A 294 -11.44 15.85 -0.97
C ALA A 294 -11.59 15.23 0.42
N THR A 295 -11.11 15.94 1.42
CA THR A 295 -11.26 15.54 2.84
C THR A 295 -11.40 16.76 3.73
N ILE A 296 -12.21 16.64 4.78
CA ILE A 296 -12.32 17.60 5.86
C ILE A 296 -12.69 16.88 7.15
N THR A 297 -12.21 17.33 8.31
CA THR A 297 -12.71 16.87 9.60
C THR A 297 -13.96 17.67 10.00
N ILE A 298 -14.83 17.07 10.82
CA ILE A 298 -16.00 17.74 11.41
C ILE A 298 -15.56 19.01 12.13
N GLN A 299 -14.48 18.95 12.90
CA GLN A 299 -13.88 20.08 13.60
C GLN A 299 -13.55 21.24 12.65
N ASN A 300 -12.86 20.97 11.55
CA ASN A 300 -12.46 22.01 10.61
C ASN A 300 -13.66 22.59 9.86
N TYR A 301 -14.67 21.77 9.58
CA TYR A 301 -15.89 22.24 8.94
C TYR A 301 -16.63 23.24 9.84
N PHE A 302 -16.90 22.92 11.10
CA PHE A 302 -17.63 23.81 12.01
C PHE A 302 -16.83 25.06 12.42
N ARG A 303 -15.50 25.03 12.37
CA ARG A 303 -14.64 26.21 12.57
C ARG A 303 -14.76 27.25 11.47
N MET A 304 -15.38 26.95 10.33
CA MET A 304 -15.64 27.91 9.27
C MET A 304 -16.82 28.83 9.54
N TYR A 305 -17.70 28.49 10.49
CA TYR A 305 -18.81 29.33 10.86
C TYR A 305 -18.33 30.55 11.65
N GLU A 306 -18.83 31.73 11.28
CA GLU A 306 -18.53 32.97 12.01
C GLU A 306 -19.11 32.95 13.42
N LYS A 307 -20.30 32.35 13.57
CA LYS A 307 -20.96 32.14 14.85
C LYS A 307 -21.35 30.68 15.03
N LEU A 308 -20.92 30.11 16.13
CA LEU A 308 -21.21 28.73 16.50
C LEU A 308 -21.84 28.68 17.87
N SER A 309 -22.82 27.83 18.03
CA SER A 309 -23.40 27.50 19.35
C SER A 309 -23.89 26.06 19.34
N GLY A 310 -24.14 25.49 20.52
CA GLY A 310 -24.63 24.14 20.62
C GLY A 310 -25.35 23.90 21.93
N MET A 311 -25.89 22.72 22.10
CA MET A 311 -26.54 22.27 23.30
C MET A 311 -26.31 20.78 23.52
N THR A 312 -26.18 20.40 24.76
CA THR A 312 -26.06 19.01 25.23
C THR A 312 -26.33 18.94 26.72
N GLY A 313 -26.54 17.75 27.23
CA GLY A 313 -26.67 17.51 28.68
C GLY A 313 -25.34 17.39 29.42
N THR A 314 -24.18 17.31 28.73
CA THR A 314 -22.89 16.88 29.29
C THR A 314 -21.71 17.81 28.97
N ALA A 315 -21.93 19.03 28.47
CA ALA A 315 -20.86 19.94 28.05
C ALA A 315 -19.94 20.45 29.16
N GLU A 316 -20.35 20.42 30.43
CA GLU A 316 -19.59 20.97 31.55
C GLU A 316 -18.22 20.32 31.73
N THR A 317 -18.11 19.01 31.47
CA THR A 317 -16.86 18.27 31.59
C THR A 317 -15.85 18.63 30.48
N GLU A 318 -16.31 19.09 29.33
CA GLU A 318 -15.55 19.40 28.15
C GLU A 318 -15.36 20.91 27.91
N GLU A 319 -15.69 21.76 28.92
CA GLU A 319 -15.63 23.23 28.82
C GLU A 319 -14.26 23.72 28.31
N THR A 320 -13.17 23.12 28.79
CA THR A 320 -11.82 23.50 28.40
C THR A 320 -11.57 23.27 26.90
N GLU A 321 -12.02 22.13 26.36
CA GLU A 321 -11.87 21.82 24.94
C GLU A 321 -12.73 22.71 24.05
N PHE A 322 -13.97 23.00 24.45
CA PHE A 322 -14.83 23.96 23.73
C PHE A 322 -14.21 25.34 23.67
N HIS A 323 -13.62 25.82 24.77
CA HIS A 323 -12.94 27.10 24.77
C HIS A 323 -11.67 27.09 23.93
N ASP A 324 -10.83 26.08 24.06
CA ASP A 324 -9.54 26.05 23.39
C ASP A 324 -9.67 25.89 21.85
N ILE A 325 -10.58 25.03 21.41
CA ILE A 325 -10.73 24.71 19.98
C ILE A 325 -11.67 25.67 19.26
N TYR A 326 -12.83 25.97 19.87
CA TYR A 326 -13.93 26.71 19.20
C TYR A 326 -14.15 28.11 19.76
N LYS A 327 -13.48 28.47 20.85
CA LYS A 327 -13.68 29.75 21.57
C LYS A 327 -15.12 29.93 22.07
N LEU A 328 -15.71 28.82 22.52
CA LEU A 328 -17.04 28.76 23.08
C LEU A 328 -16.97 28.63 24.61
N ASP A 329 -17.80 29.39 25.29
CA ASP A 329 -18.01 29.27 26.74
C ASP A 329 -19.18 28.34 27.02
N VAL A 330 -19.10 27.59 28.10
CA VAL A 330 -20.18 26.68 28.54
C VAL A 330 -21.04 27.36 29.60
N ALA A 331 -22.34 27.46 29.33
CA ALA A 331 -23.30 27.97 30.29
C ALA A 331 -24.17 26.83 30.84
N VAL A 332 -24.03 26.53 32.11
CA VAL A 332 -24.82 25.49 32.77
C VAL A 332 -26.19 26.06 33.12
N ILE A 333 -27.24 25.54 32.49
CA ILE A 333 -28.62 25.94 32.74
C ILE A 333 -29.21 25.06 33.85
N PRO A 334 -29.63 25.62 34.97
CA PRO A 334 -30.18 24.82 36.09
C PRO A 334 -31.45 24.10 35.67
N THR A 335 -31.65 22.92 36.24
CA THR A 335 -32.87 22.11 36.02
C THR A 335 -34.12 22.83 36.55
N ASN A 336 -35.25 22.69 35.83
CA ASN A 336 -36.52 23.29 36.23
C ASN A 336 -37.05 22.71 37.56
N LYS A 337 -36.75 21.45 37.87
CA LYS A 337 -37.11 20.76 39.10
C LYS A 337 -35.89 20.08 39.72
N PRO A 338 -35.79 20.02 41.07
CA PRO A 338 -34.73 19.26 41.74
C PRO A 338 -34.70 17.81 41.29
N VAL A 339 -33.50 17.26 41.12
CA VAL A 339 -33.31 15.82 40.86
C VAL A 339 -33.64 15.06 42.15
N ILE A 340 -34.63 14.20 42.09
CA ILE A 340 -35.05 13.32 43.19
C ILE A 340 -34.66 11.86 42.98
N ARG A 341 -34.04 11.55 41.85
CA ARG A 341 -33.56 10.21 41.52
C ARG A 341 -32.32 9.89 42.34
N ASP A 342 -32.32 8.71 42.97
CA ASP A 342 -31.18 8.16 43.70
C ASP A 342 -30.46 7.17 42.80
N ASP A 343 -29.36 7.60 42.18
CA ASP A 343 -28.56 6.77 41.30
C ASP A 343 -27.61 5.90 42.15
N ARG A 344 -27.94 4.62 42.22
CA ARG A 344 -27.18 3.64 42.99
C ARG A 344 -26.13 2.97 42.10
N GLN A 345 -25.03 2.53 42.73
CA GLN A 345 -24.03 1.73 42.02
C GLN A 345 -24.60 0.39 41.56
N ASP A 346 -24.07 -0.14 40.47
CA ASP A 346 -24.46 -1.41 39.87
C ASP A 346 -24.25 -2.57 40.86
N TRP A 347 -25.25 -3.45 40.95
CA TRP A 347 -25.15 -4.67 41.71
C TRP A 347 -24.70 -5.81 40.79
N ILE A 348 -23.49 -6.33 41.04
CA ILE A 348 -22.91 -7.42 40.27
C ILE A 348 -23.23 -8.74 40.92
N TYR A 349 -23.99 -9.60 40.26
CA TYR A 349 -24.33 -10.94 40.72
C TYR A 349 -23.48 -11.99 40.02
N ARG A 350 -23.13 -13.10 40.71
CA ARG A 350 -22.35 -14.21 40.15
C ARG A 350 -23.16 -15.08 39.19
N THR A 351 -24.47 -15.10 39.30
CA THR A 351 -25.42 -15.87 38.50
C THR A 351 -26.67 -15.02 38.23
N ARG A 352 -27.38 -15.34 37.15
CA ARG A 352 -28.72 -14.79 36.86
C ARG A 352 -29.75 -15.39 37.79
#